data_349c521c14c3d28d39479d88415d5de3
#
_entry.id   349c521c14c3d28d39479d88415d5de3
#
_cell.length_a   1.000
_cell.length_b   1.000
_cell.length_c   1.000
_cell.angle_alpha   90.00
_cell.angle_beta   90.00
_cell.angle_gamma   90.00
#
_symmetry.space_group_name_H-M   'P 1'
#
loop_
_entity.id
_entity.type
_entity.pdbx_description
1 polymer ?
#
loop_
_entity_poly.entity_id
_entity_poly.type
_entity_poly.pdbx_seq_one_letter_code
_entity_poly.pdbx_strand_id
1 'polypeptide(L)'
;MRVSLLIILTTTMAAAQVREIPAPAGVASGQPNLTVARHGQVYLSWIERLPAGRFSLRFATREGEGWSTPRVIAEGDNWFVNWADFPSMVVLPDGTLAAHWLVKSSPETFDYDVHIARSFDGGKSWEKPFIPHRDGVRAEHGFVSLFAAADGNLAAVWLDGREMKAGTGHDHGHGEMTLRYVKIQRDGSLTDEAVLDGRVCECCQTAVAVTADGPVVVYRDRTVPRQGEENEIRDISLVRLTDHRWSAPQTVSADRWELSGCPVNGPAIAARGRQVAVAWYTAAGAAPRVKLALSGDAGKSFGKPLTIDDGQPIGRVDLLMLDDGSVLVSWLEKAPGGGALRLRRIDRHGKADQAITIAPSGTARSNGFPQMVRANDQILFAWTAAGIRTAIFKLP
;
A
#
# COMPACT_ATOMS: atom_id res chain seq x y z
N MET A 1 18.30 -66.16 -8.86
CA MET A 1 17.82 -64.93 -9.43
C MET A 1 17.09 -64.13 -8.33
N ARG A 2 17.69 -63.07 -7.80
CA ARG A 2 17.02 -62.16 -6.86
C ARG A 2 16.51 -60.96 -7.66
N VAL A 3 15.22 -60.80 -7.71
CA VAL A 3 14.58 -59.63 -8.35
C VAL A 3 14.50 -58.53 -7.27
N SER A 4 15.30 -57.45 -7.46
CA SER A 4 15.21 -56.24 -6.61
C SER A 4 14.08 -55.37 -7.14
N LEU A 5 13.07 -55.21 -6.33
CA LEU A 5 11.94 -54.31 -6.57
C LEU A 5 12.37 -52.87 -6.24
N LEU A 6 12.54 -52.04 -7.26
CA LEU A 6 12.85 -50.61 -7.11
C LEU A 6 11.54 -49.86 -6.84
N ILE A 7 11.29 -49.45 -5.58
CA ILE A 7 10.16 -48.60 -5.24
C ILE A 7 10.54 -47.14 -5.59
N ILE A 8 9.98 -46.62 -6.66
CA ILE A 8 10.07 -45.22 -7.03
C ILE A 8 9.05 -44.46 -6.18
N LEU A 9 9.53 -43.79 -5.10
CA LEU A 9 8.71 -42.80 -4.38
C LEU A 9 8.54 -41.57 -5.26
N THR A 10 7.41 -41.45 -5.92
CA THR A 10 6.97 -40.18 -6.54
C THR A 10 6.48 -39.25 -5.44
N THR A 11 7.32 -38.35 -4.99
CA THR A 11 6.87 -37.16 -4.21
C THR A 11 6.06 -36.28 -5.12
N THR A 12 4.74 -36.37 -5.06
CA THR A 12 3.82 -35.37 -5.63
C THR A 12 4.04 -34.09 -4.84
N MET A 13 4.79 -33.13 -5.41
CA MET A 13 4.75 -31.76 -4.97
C MET A 13 3.30 -31.28 -5.14
N ALA A 14 2.59 -31.05 -4.04
CA ALA A 14 1.31 -30.38 -4.07
C ALA A 14 1.52 -29.01 -4.73
N ALA A 15 1.00 -28.83 -5.93
CA ALA A 15 1.05 -27.55 -6.62
C ALA A 15 0.36 -26.52 -5.72
N ALA A 16 1.05 -25.43 -5.42
CA ALA A 16 0.51 -24.32 -4.65
C ALA A 16 -0.78 -23.85 -5.33
N GLN A 17 -1.92 -24.03 -4.68
CA GLN A 17 -3.23 -23.84 -5.31
C GLN A 17 -3.76 -22.46 -4.95
N VAL A 18 -3.84 -21.58 -5.96
CA VAL A 18 -4.62 -20.34 -5.89
C VAL A 18 -6.09 -20.70 -6.06
N ARG A 19 -6.93 -20.20 -5.16
CA ARG A 19 -8.40 -20.38 -5.24
C ARG A 19 -9.08 -19.02 -5.10
N GLU A 20 -9.83 -18.62 -6.12
CA GLU A 20 -10.72 -17.47 -5.99
C GLU A 20 -11.85 -17.79 -5.00
N ILE A 21 -12.23 -16.78 -4.24
CA ILE A 21 -13.35 -16.82 -3.31
C ILE A 21 -14.32 -15.68 -3.61
N PRO A 22 -15.64 -15.87 -3.46
CA PRO A 22 -16.60 -14.80 -3.68
C PRO A 22 -16.27 -13.58 -2.81
N ALA A 23 -16.15 -12.41 -3.44
CA ALA A 23 -16.01 -11.16 -2.71
C ALA A 23 -17.36 -10.72 -2.11
N PRO A 24 -17.35 -10.01 -0.97
CA PRO A 24 -18.60 -9.51 -0.35
C PRO A 24 -19.13 -8.25 -1.04
N ALA A 25 -18.44 -7.75 -2.05
CA ALA A 25 -18.69 -6.47 -2.72
C ALA A 25 -19.47 -6.66 -4.02
N GLY A 26 -20.32 -5.67 -4.36
CA GLY A 26 -21.04 -5.63 -5.62
C GLY A 26 -20.17 -5.28 -6.83
N VAL A 27 -20.75 -5.34 -8.03
CA VAL A 27 -20.04 -5.06 -9.30
C VAL A 27 -19.60 -3.59 -9.44
N ALA A 28 -20.25 -2.66 -8.75
CA ALA A 28 -19.92 -1.24 -8.76
C ALA A 28 -18.85 -0.87 -7.68
N SER A 29 -18.07 -1.84 -7.25
CA SER A 29 -17.04 -1.72 -6.22
C SER A 29 -15.63 -1.58 -6.79
N GLY A 30 -14.74 -0.97 -6.00
CA GLY A 30 -13.33 -0.84 -6.32
C GLY A 30 -12.49 -0.41 -5.12
N GLN A 31 -11.19 -0.24 -5.32
CA GLN A 31 -10.23 0.22 -4.31
C GLN A 31 -10.25 -0.66 -3.05
N PRO A 32 -9.97 -1.96 -3.18
CA PRO A 32 -9.90 -2.83 -2.02
C PRO A 32 -8.72 -2.47 -1.13
N ASN A 33 -8.92 -2.56 0.17
CA ASN A 33 -7.85 -2.56 1.15
C ASN A 33 -8.03 -3.75 2.10
N LEU A 34 -6.94 -4.46 2.35
CA LEU A 34 -6.89 -5.58 3.28
C LEU A 34 -6.11 -5.20 4.52
N THR A 35 -6.62 -5.53 5.69
CA THR A 35 -5.90 -5.41 6.95
C THR A 35 -6.16 -6.62 7.84
N VAL A 36 -5.22 -6.87 8.76
CA VAL A 36 -5.26 -8.02 9.66
C VAL A 36 -5.08 -7.54 11.11
N ALA A 37 -5.99 -7.97 11.99
CA ALA A 37 -5.85 -7.75 13.41
C ALA A 37 -4.81 -8.71 14.04
N ARG A 38 -4.27 -8.37 15.20
CA ARG A 38 -3.27 -9.19 15.92
C ARG A 38 -3.68 -10.65 16.14
N HIS A 39 -4.97 -10.91 16.31
CA HIS A 39 -5.51 -12.26 16.48
C HIS A 39 -5.83 -12.97 15.16
N GLY A 40 -5.39 -12.43 14.02
CA GLY A 40 -5.52 -13.04 12.70
C GLY A 40 -6.83 -12.76 11.98
N GLN A 41 -7.75 -11.97 12.54
CA GLN A 41 -8.98 -11.56 11.85
C GLN A 41 -8.64 -10.67 10.68
N VAL A 42 -9.07 -11.06 9.48
CA VAL A 42 -8.90 -10.25 8.26
C VAL A 42 -10.14 -9.39 8.03
N TYR A 43 -9.88 -8.17 7.62
CA TYR A 43 -10.87 -7.18 7.18
C TYR A 43 -10.56 -6.80 5.74
N LEU A 44 -11.61 -6.73 4.92
CA LEU A 44 -11.60 -6.17 3.58
C LEU A 44 -12.46 -4.92 3.59
N SER A 45 -11.92 -3.77 3.20
CA SER A 45 -12.69 -2.54 2.97
C SER A 45 -12.64 -2.14 1.50
N TRP A 46 -13.66 -1.39 1.03
CA TRP A 46 -13.78 -0.98 -0.36
C TRP A 46 -14.72 0.21 -0.54
N ILE A 47 -14.58 0.91 -1.65
CA ILE A 47 -15.58 1.87 -2.13
C ILE A 47 -16.63 1.15 -2.97
N GLU A 48 -17.88 1.45 -2.73
CA GLU A 48 -19.02 1.06 -3.57
C GLU A 48 -19.70 2.31 -4.12
N ARG A 49 -19.90 2.35 -5.44
CA ARG A 49 -20.65 3.42 -6.10
C ARG A 49 -22.14 3.16 -5.94
N LEU A 50 -22.84 4.14 -5.40
CA LEU A 50 -24.27 4.14 -5.20
C LEU A 50 -24.97 4.97 -6.30
N PRO A 51 -26.31 4.82 -6.46
CA PRO A 51 -27.10 5.71 -7.33
C PRO A 51 -26.91 7.18 -6.98
N ALA A 52 -27.23 8.05 -7.94
CA ALA A 52 -27.14 9.51 -7.81
C ALA A 52 -25.74 10.06 -7.49
N GLY A 53 -24.67 9.37 -7.91
CA GLY A 53 -23.29 9.84 -7.73
C GLY A 53 -22.77 9.73 -6.28
N ARG A 54 -23.48 9.03 -5.41
CA ARG A 54 -23.04 8.79 -4.03
C ARG A 54 -22.04 7.64 -3.97
N PHE A 55 -21.29 7.61 -2.87
CA PHE A 55 -20.31 6.57 -2.54
C PHE A 55 -20.54 6.03 -1.13
N SER A 56 -20.18 4.78 -0.91
CA SER A 56 -20.15 4.15 0.40
C SER A 56 -18.80 3.48 0.60
N LEU A 57 -18.11 3.81 1.67
CA LEU A 57 -16.97 3.04 2.18
C LEU A 57 -17.51 1.93 3.06
N ARG A 58 -17.24 0.70 2.67
CA ARG A 58 -17.75 -0.51 3.34
C ARG A 58 -16.63 -1.41 3.78
N PHE A 59 -16.94 -2.33 4.68
CA PHE A 59 -16.02 -3.40 5.05
C PHE A 59 -16.78 -4.69 5.37
N ALA A 60 -16.04 -5.80 5.32
CA ALA A 60 -16.47 -7.12 5.79
C ALA A 60 -15.30 -7.82 6.48
N THR A 61 -15.60 -8.75 7.35
CA THR A 61 -14.63 -9.60 8.05
C THR A 61 -14.59 -10.99 7.42
N ARG A 62 -13.43 -11.61 7.39
CA ARG A 62 -13.28 -13.00 6.94
C ARG A 62 -13.97 -13.95 7.93
N GLU A 63 -14.88 -14.78 7.47
CA GLU A 63 -15.63 -15.76 8.28
C GLU A 63 -15.57 -17.14 7.60
N GLY A 64 -14.87 -18.09 8.22
CA GLY A 64 -14.67 -19.40 7.64
C GLY A 64 -14.13 -19.33 6.21
N GLU A 65 -14.87 -19.88 5.24
CA GLU A 65 -14.53 -19.88 3.82
C GLU A 65 -15.08 -18.65 3.05
N GLY A 66 -15.81 -17.74 3.71
CA GLY A 66 -16.47 -16.58 3.12
C GLY A 66 -16.15 -15.27 3.85
N TRP A 67 -17.05 -14.31 3.68
CA TRP A 67 -17.01 -13.00 4.29
C TRP A 67 -18.32 -12.73 5.04
N SER A 68 -18.27 -11.92 6.08
CA SER A 68 -19.46 -11.42 6.77
C SER A 68 -20.33 -10.57 5.84
N THR A 69 -21.56 -10.30 6.27
CA THR A 69 -22.39 -9.25 5.64
C THR A 69 -21.64 -7.91 5.69
N PRO A 70 -21.56 -7.17 4.55
CA PRO A 70 -20.93 -5.86 4.50
C PRO A 70 -21.54 -4.86 5.47
N ARG A 71 -20.69 -4.07 6.12
CA ARG A 71 -21.07 -2.96 7.00
C ARG A 71 -20.55 -1.64 6.44
N VAL A 72 -21.28 -0.57 6.72
CA VAL A 72 -20.93 0.79 6.26
C VAL A 72 -20.01 1.45 7.26
N ILE A 73 -18.94 2.08 6.74
CA ILE A 73 -18.06 2.98 7.49
C ILE A 73 -18.55 4.40 7.35
N ALA A 74 -18.74 4.84 6.10
CA ALA A 74 -19.21 6.18 5.76
C ALA A 74 -19.94 6.19 4.41
N GLU A 75 -20.78 7.22 4.19
CA GLU A 75 -21.41 7.50 2.89
C GLU A 75 -21.37 9.00 2.60
N GLY A 76 -21.30 9.36 1.31
CA GLY A 76 -21.27 10.74 0.86
C GLY A 76 -21.38 10.87 -0.66
N ASP A 77 -21.47 12.09 -1.15
CA ASP A 77 -21.66 12.43 -2.57
C ASP A 77 -20.54 13.28 -3.18
N ASN A 78 -19.75 13.97 -2.37
CA ASN A 78 -18.64 14.83 -2.84
C ASN A 78 -17.25 14.22 -2.58
N TRP A 79 -17.11 12.91 -2.66
CA TRP A 79 -15.85 12.23 -2.43
C TRP A 79 -14.90 12.33 -3.61
N PHE A 80 -13.61 12.47 -3.32
CA PHE A 80 -12.57 12.24 -4.30
C PHE A 80 -12.27 10.74 -4.37
N VAL A 81 -12.77 10.07 -5.41
CA VAL A 81 -12.60 8.63 -5.61
C VAL A 81 -11.65 8.40 -6.77
N ASN A 82 -10.45 8.00 -6.46
CA ASN A 82 -9.35 7.82 -7.41
C ASN A 82 -8.78 6.41 -7.34
N TRP A 83 -8.32 5.88 -8.46
CA TRP A 83 -7.76 4.54 -8.57
C TRP A 83 -6.42 4.37 -7.86
N ALA A 84 -5.69 5.46 -7.64
CA ALA A 84 -4.34 5.51 -7.07
C ALA A 84 -4.33 6.06 -5.65
N ASP A 85 -5.20 7.00 -5.33
CA ASP A 85 -5.37 7.53 -3.99
C ASP A 85 -6.64 6.93 -3.39
N PHE A 86 -6.48 5.82 -2.72
CA PHE A 86 -7.57 4.95 -2.27
C PHE A 86 -7.68 4.91 -0.75
N PRO A 87 -8.91 4.70 -0.21
CA PRO A 87 -9.12 4.60 1.23
C PRO A 87 -8.44 3.37 1.81
N SER A 88 -8.10 3.44 3.09
CA SER A 88 -7.61 2.30 3.85
C SER A 88 -8.27 2.20 5.21
N MET A 89 -8.16 1.00 5.80
CA MET A 89 -8.59 0.70 7.15
C MET A 89 -7.45 0.00 7.90
N VAL A 90 -7.31 0.30 9.19
CA VAL A 90 -6.34 -0.34 10.09
C VAL A 90 -7.04 -0.80 11.36
N VAL A 91 -6.52 -1.86 11.97
CA VAL A 91 -6.94 -2.34 13.28
C VAL A 91 -5.82 -2.06 14.28
N LEU A 92 -6.12 -1.24 15.29
CA LEU A 92 -5.16 -0.91 16.34
C LEU A 92 -5.01 -2.09 17.32
N PRO A 93 -3.94 -2.11 18.14
CA PRO A 93 -3.68 -3.20 19.08
C PRO A 93 -4.77 -3.45 20.12
N ASP A 94 -5.56 -2.42 20.48
CA ASP A 94 -6.69 -2.50 21.39
C ASP A 94 -8.01 -2.93 20.72
N GLY A 95 -7.98 -3.22 19.40
CA GLY A 95 -9.14 -3.60 18.60
C GLY A 95 -9.91 -2.42 18.01
N THR A 96 -9.50 -1.18 18.27
CA THR A 96 -10.07 0.00 17.61
C THR A 96 -9.86 -0.11 16.08
N LEU A 97 -10.94 0.10 15.33
CA LEU A 97 -10.85 0.24 13.86
C LEU A 97 -10.67 1.72 13.52
N ALA A 98 -9.82 2.02 12.55
CA ALA A 98 -9.73 3.35 11.97
C ALA A 98 -9.74 3.24 10.46
N ALA A 99 -10.47 4.14 9.78
CA ALA A 99 -10.55 4.19 8.34
C ALA A 99 -10.43 5.63 7.85
N HIS A 100 -9.87 5.80 6.66
CA HIS A 100 -9.84 7.10 6.01
C HIS A 100 -10.47 7.02 4.61
N TRP A 101 -10.94 8.17 4.14
CA TRP A 101 -11.38 8.43 2.77
C TRP A 101 -11.15 9.90 2.45
N LEU A 102 -11.34 10.26 1.18
CA LEU A 102 -11.04 11.60 0.68
C LEU A 102 -12.34 12.32 0.29
N VAL A 103 -12.47 13.56 0.74
CA VAL A 103 -13.66 14.39 0.50
C VAL A 103 -13.22 15.70 -0.15
N LYS A 104 -13.86 16.07 -1.25
CA LYS A 104 -13.56 17.34 -1.93
C LYS A 104 -13.84 18.53 -1.03
N SER A 105 -12.90 19.43 -0.94
CA SER A 105 -13.00 20.70 -0.18
C SER A 105 -13.37 21.88 -1.08
N SER A 106 -13.32 21.70 -2.42
CA SER A 106 -13.76 22.67 -3.42
C SER A 106 -14.25 22.00 -4.71
N PRO A 107 -14.79 22.74 -5.70
CA PRO A 107 -15.11 22.19 -7.03
C PRO A 107 -13.88 21.77 -7.85
N GLU A 108 -12.70 22.24 -7.51
CA GLU A 108 -11.46 21.92 -8.22
C GLU A 108 -11.11 20.42 -8.07
N THR A 109 -10.37 19.90 -9.05
CA THR A 109 -10.13 18.46 -9.14
C THR A 109 -9.31 17.94 -7.98
N PHE A 110 -8.27 18.67 -7.57
CA PHE A 110 -7.28 18.23 -6.58
C PHE A 110 -7.40 18.93 -5.22
N ASP A 111 -8.50 19.66 -4.99
CA ASP A 111 -8.81 20.20 -3.66
C ASP A 111 -9.62 19.17 -2.88
N TYR A 112 -8.98 18.40 -2.03
CA TYR A 112 -9.64 17.43 -1.19
C TYR A 112 -8.90 17.21 0.14
N ASP A 113 -9.67 16.82 1.16
CA ASP A 113 -9.21 16.62 2.51
C ASP A 113 -9.26 15.15 2.90
N VAL A 114 -8.35 14.74 3.77
CA VAL A 114 -8.36 13.44 4.43
C VAL A 114 -9.44 13.46 5.52
N HIS A 115 -10.40 12.55 5.45
CA HIS A 115 -11.34 12.29 6.52
C HIS A 115 -10.98 10.96 7.19
N ILE A 116 -10.91 10.96 8.52
CA ILE A 116 -10.66 9.77 9.34
C ILE A 116 -11.82 9.57 10.29
N ALA A 117 -12.28 8.33 10.45
CA ALA A 117 -13.21 7.93 11.51
C ALA A 117 -12.67 6.69 12.24
N ARG A 118 -13.04 6.57 13.52
CA ARG A 118 -12.70 5.41 14.35
C ARG A 118 -13.96 4.72 14.85
N SER A 119 -13.83 3.44 15.14
CA SER A 119 -14.85 2.63 15.78
C SER A 119 -14.24 1.88 16.97
N PHE A 120 -14.88 1.98 18.13
CA PHE A 120 -14.44 1.33 19.37
C PHE A 120 -15.27 0.08 19.71
N ASP A 121 -16.22 -0.28 18.86
CA ASP A 121 -17.18 -1.38 19.08
C ASP A 121 -17.16 -2.45 17.96
N GLY A 122 -15.99 -2.55 17.29
CA GLY A 122 -15.77 -3.50 16.20
C GLY A 122 -16.52 -3.14 14.90
N GLY A 123 -16.76 -1.85 14.66
CA GLY A 123 -17.40 -1.32 13.45
C GLY A 123 -18.93 -1.39 13.48
N LYS A 124 -19.55 -1.48 14.64
CA LYS A 124 -21.01 -1.36 14.77
C LYS A 124 -21.44 0.11 14.68
N SER A 125 -20.62 1.01 15.23
CA SER A 125 -20.77 2.46 15.08
C SER A 125 -19.41 3.10 14.81
N TRP A 126 -19.43 4.28 14.17
CA TRP A 126 -18.26 5.08 13.82
C TRP A 126 -18.41 6.49 14.39
N GLU A 127 -17.31 7.06 14.90
CA GLU A 127 -17.28 8.45 15.32
C GLU A 127 -17.59 9.39 14.15
N LYS A 128 -17.93 10.65 14.51
CA LYS A 128 -17.94 11.72 13.52
C LYS A 128 -16.55 11.86 12.90
N PRO A 129 -16.43 11.88 11.57
CA PRO A 129 -15.15 12.03 10.91
C PRO A 129 -14.45 13.34 11.29
N PHE A 130 -13.14 13.29 11.35
CA PHE A 130 -12.28 14.46 11.58
C PHE A 130 -11.19 14.54 10.51
N ILE A 131 -10.62 15.73 10.34
CA ILE A 131 -9.53 16.04 9.40
C ILE A 131 -8.22 16.07 10.21
N PRO A 132 -7.18 15.28 9.84
CA PRO A 132 -5.92 15.23 10.59
C PRO A 132 -5.01 16.44 10.34
N HIS A 133 -5.18 17.13 9.22
CA HIS A 133 -4.49 18.38 8.90
C HIS A 133 -5.35 19.59 9.30
N ARG A 134 -4.74 20.67 9.78
CA ARG A 134 -5.44 21.81 10.35
C ARG A 134 -5.00 23.13 9.72
N ASP A 135 -4.56 23.09 8.48
CA ASP A 135 -4.01 24.23 7.74
C ASP A 135 -5.08 25.15 7.16
N GLY A 136 -6.29 24.64 6.90
CA GLY A 136 -7.39 25.37 6.27
C GLY A 136 -7.14 25.76 4.81
N VAL A 137 -6.14 25.15 4.18
CA VAL A 137 -5.78 25.38 2.77
C VAL A 137 -6.54 24.41 1.88
N ARG A 138 -7.13 24.92 0.80
CA ARG A 138 -7.68 24.07 -0.27
C ARG A 138 -6.55 23.57 -1.13
N ALA A 139 -6.24 22.29 -1.01
CA ALA A 139 -5.15 21.65 -1.71
C ALA A 139 -5.35 20.13 -1.74
N GLU A 140 -4.45 19.42 -2.37
CA GLU A 140 -4.38 17.96 -2.37
C GLU A 140 -3.84 17.47 -1.03
N HIS A 141 -4.68 16.70 -0.29
CA HIS A 141 -4.29 16.00 0.95
C HIS A 141 -4.67 14.54 0.81
N GLY A 142 -3.70 13.68 0.46
CA GLY A 142 -4.02 12.29 0.15
C GLY A 142 -2.85 11.31 0.25
N PHE A 143 -2.98 10.16 -0.41
CA PHE A 143 -2.00 9.07 -0.39
C PHE A 143 -1.64 8.63 1.04
N VAL A 144 -2.67 8.43 1.84
CA VAL A 144 -2.60 8.25 3.29
C VAL A 144 -2.15 6.86 3.67
N SER A 145 -1.23 6.77 4.63
CA SER A 145 -0.92 5.53 5.36
C SER A 145 -1.34 5.68 6.82
N LEU A 146 -2.30 4.85 7.25
CA LEU A 146 -2.69 4.71 8.65
C LEU A 146 -1.93 3.57 9.32
N PHE A 147 -1.48 3.76 10.55
CA PHE A 147 -0.79 2.71 11.32
C PHE A 147 -0.92 2.91 12.83
N ALA A 148 -0.62 1.86 13.59
CA ALA A 148 -0.51 1.96 15.05
C ALA A 148 0.88 2.47 15.43
N ALA A 149 0.95 3.57 16.17
CA ALA A 149 2.18 4.04 16.78
C ALA A 149 2.63 3.08 17.91
N ALA A 150 3.86 3.25 18.41
CA ALA A 150 4.44 2.39 19.44
C ALA A 150 3.64 2.37 20.74
N ASP A 151 2.95 3.46 21.06
CA ASP A 151 2.07 3.60 22.23
C ASP A 151 0.65 3.04 21.99
N GLY A 152 0.39 2.47 20.82
CA GLY A 152 -0.90 1.91 20.42
C GLY A 152 -1.90 2.93 19.89
N ASN A 153 -1.59 4.22 19.90
CA ASN A 153 -2.42 5.25 19.31
C ASN A 153 -2.41 5.17 17.75
N LEU A 154 -3.42 5.76 17.14
CA LEU A 154 -3.46 5.90 15.69
C LEU A 154 -2.41 6.92 15.23
N ALA A 155 -1.77 6.64 14.11
CA ALA A 155 -0.91 7.60 13.41
C ALA A 155 -1.25 7.62 11.93
N ALA A 156 -1.03 8.77 11.30
CA ALA A 156 -1.25 8.99 9.88
C ALA A 156 -0.04 9.67 9.25
N VAL A 157 0.29 9.24 8.03
CA VAL A 157 1.21 9.90 7.12
C VAL A 157 0.45 10.19 5.84
N TRP A 158 0.65 11.36 5.23
CA TRP A 158 0.00 11.73 3.97
C TRP A 158 0.86 12.64 3.12
N LEU A 159 0.56 12.71 1.84
CA LEU A 159 1.07 13.74 0.94
C LEU A 159 0.21 14.98 1.10
N ASP A 160 0.85 16.15 1.17
CA ASP A 160 0.22 17.41 1.54
C ASP A 160 0.66 18.52 0.59
N GLY A 161 -0.30 19.02 -0.16
CA GLY A 161 -0.12 20.05 -1.19
C GLY A 161 -0.31 21.48 -0.72
N ARG A 162 -0.43 21.75 0.59
CA ARG A 162 -0.65 23.14 1.11
C ARG A 162 0.41 24.14 0.69
N GLU A 163 1.60 23.67 0.37
CA GLU A 163 2.74 24.50 -0.09
C GLU A 163 2.74 24.66 -1.63
N MET A 164 1.88 23.94 -2.33
CA MET A 164 1.73 24.07 -3.79
C MET A 164 0.82 25.27 -4.13
N LYS A 165 1.29 26.13 -5.00
CA LYS A 165 0.44 27.20 -5.53
C LYS A 165 -0.45 26.63 -6.64
N ALA A 166 -1.72 26.98 -6.64
CA ALA A 166 -2.65 26.55 -7.66
C ALA A 166 -2.10 26.84 -9.07
N GLY A 167 -1.97 25.79 -9.87
CA GLY A 167 -1.68 25.89 -11.30
C GLY A 167 -2.95 26.07 -12.11
N THR A 168 -2.83 26.52 -13.36
CA THR A 168 -3.94 26.58 -14.31
C THR A 168 -3.86 25.40 -15.28
N GLY A 169 -4.90 24.58 -15.35
CA GLY A 169 -4.98 23.45 -16.27
C GLY A 169 -4.15 22.23 -15.84
N HIS A 170 -3.35 21.66 -16.76
CA HIS A 170 -2.48 20.51 -16.51
C HIS A 170 -1.14 20.87 -15.85
N ASP A 171 -0.91 22.15 -15.57
CA ASP A 171 0.25 22.59 -14.81
C ASP A 171 -0.04 22.38 -13.33
N HIS A 172 0.74 21.52 -12.69
CA HIS A 172 0.61 21.19 -11.25
C HIS A 172 0.98 22.36 -10.32
N GLY A 173 1.10 23.57 -10.86
CA GLY A 173 1.44 24.78 -10.10
C GLY A 173 2.92 24.86 -9.71
N HIS A 174 3.25 25.95 -9.00
CA HIS A 174 4.58 26.16 -8.42
C HIS A 174 4.51 25.88 -6.92
N GLY A 175 5.49 25.20 -6.38
CA GLY A 175 5.60 24.85 -4.97
C GLY A 175 5.89 23.36 -4.80
N GLU A 176 5.84 22.90 -3.57
CA GLU A 176 6.27 21.58 -3.22
C GLU A 176 5.17 20.75 -2.55
N MET A 177 4.99 19.51 -2.99
CA MET A 177 4.27 18.50 -2.23
C MET A 177 5.15 18.05 -1.07
N THR A 178 4.59 18.02 0.13
CA THR A 178 5.29 17.63 1.35
C THR A 178 4.79 16.29 1.88
N LEU A 179 5.63 15.56 2.60
CA LEU A 179 5.24 14.39 3.37
C LEU A 179 5.04 14.79 4.82
N ARG A 180 3.85 14.55 5.36
CA ARG A 180 3.50 14.95 6.73
C ARG A 180 3.05 13.78 7.59
N TYR A 181 3.14 13.98 8.89
CA TYR A 181 2.82 13.01 9.93
C TYR A 181 2.05 13.67 11.07
N VAL A 182 1.15 12.91 11.67
CA VAL A 182 0.48 13.26 12.93
C VAL A 182 0.16 12.01 13.72
N LYS A 183 0.18 12.12 15.05
CA LYS A 183 -0.35 11.11 15.95
C LYS A 183 -1.72 11.55 16.49
N ILE A 184 -2.67 10.65 16.48
CA ILE A 184 -4.06 10.85 16.90
C ILE A 184 -4.25 10.09 18.20
N GLN A 185 -4.43 10.82 19.29
CA GLN A 185 -4.63 10.26 20.61
C GLN A 185 -6.03 9.62 20.72
N ARG A 186 -6.23 8.78 21.74
CA ARG A 186 -7.53 8.13 21.98
C ARG A 186 -8.68 9.12 22.18
N ASP A 187 -8.42 10.29 22.78
CA ASP A 187 -9.40 11.37 22.96
C ASP A 187 -9.64 12.22 21.70
N GLY A 188 -8.96 11.91 20.59
CA GLY A 188 -9.05 12.62 19.31
C GLY A 188 -8.09 13.81 19.20
N SER A 189 -7.32 14.13 20.22
CA SER A 189 -6.31 15.18 20.13
C SER A 189 -5.17 14.80 19.19
N LEU A 190 -4.67 15.79 18.44
CA LEU A 190 -3.59 15.62 17.46
C LEU A 190 -2.28 16.09 18.09
N THR A 191 -1.26 15.21 18.05
CA THR A 191 0.06 15.47 18.64
C THR A 191 1.16 15.06 17.67
N ASP A 192 2.39 15.49 17.97
CA ASP A 192 3.61 15.11 17.26
C ASP A 192 3.56 15.41 15.73
N GLU A 193 2.81 16.47 15.33
CA GLU A 193 2.74 16.89 13.93
C GLU A 193 4.15 17.25 13.41
N ALA A 194 4.51 16.70 12.24
CA ALA A 194 5.83 16.91 11.64
C ALA A 194 5.78 16.91 10.11
N VAL A 195 6.65 17.73 9.51
CA VAL A 195 7.05 17.59 8.11
C VAL A 195 8.18 16.56 8.06
N LEU A 196 7.95 15.44 7.37
CA LEU A 196 8.92 14.37 7.23
C LEU A 196 9.88 14.61 6.07
N ASP A 197 9.35 15.18 4.99
CA ASP A 197 10.09 15.62 3.82
C ASP A 197 9.38 16.82 3.19
N GLY A 198 10.13 17.84 2.83
CA GLY A 198 9.62 19.09 2.25
C GLY A 198 9.41 19.04 0.73
N ARG A 199 9.79 17.94 0.05
CA ARG A 199 9.65 17.83 -1.40
C ARG A 199 9.56 16.38 -1.84
N VAL A 200 8.36 15.91 -2.21
CA VAL A 200 8.09 14.53 -2.58
C VAL A 200 7.27 14.45 -3.88
N CYS A 201 7.17 13.25 -4.45
CA CYS A 201 6.32 12.97 -5.60
C CYS A 201 4.84 13.14 -5.23
N GLU A 202 4.08 13.83 -6.05
CA GLU A 202 2.71 14.27 -5.79
C GLU A 202 1.67 13.15 -5.92
N CYS A 203 2.00 12.03 -6.55
CA CYS A 203 1.01 11.08 -7.05
C CYS A 203 1.28 9.63 -6.72
N CYS A 204 2.13 9.35 -5.75
CA CYS A 204 2.54 7.99 -5.42
C CYS A 204 2.17 7.64 -3.99
N GLN A 205 1.67 6.42 -3.79
CA GLN A 205 1.32 5.89 -2.48
C GLN A 205 2.52 5.96 -1.54
N THR A 206 2.24 6.28 -0.28
CA THR A 206 3.16 6.06 0.84
C THR A 206 2.94 4.68 1.43
N ALA A 207 3.91 4.15 2.16
CA ALA A 207 3.72 2.93 2.93
C ALA A 207 4.50 2.98 4.24
N VAL A 208 4.00 2.30 5.28
CA VAL A 208 4.58 2.31 6.62
C VAL A 208 4.70 0.89 7.15
N ALA A 209 5.83 0.58 7.77
CA ALA A 209 6.00 -0.61 8.59
C ALA A 209 6.59 -0.24 9.95
N VAL A 210 6.15 -0.94 11.00
CA VAL A 210 6.66 -0.71 12.36
C VAL A 210 7.73 -1.75 12.66
N THR A 211 8.96 -1.29 12.88
CA THR A 211 10.10 -2.12 13.28
C THR A 211 10.26 -2.16 14.81
N ALA A 212 11.19 -2.96 15.30
CA ALA A 212 11.55 -2.95 16.72
C ALA A 212 12.16 -1.60 17.19
N ASP A 213 12.73 -0.81 16.25
CA ASP A 213 13.32 0.49 16.54
C ASP A 213 12.31 1.66 16.36
N GLY A 214 11.13 1.40 15.78
CA GLY A 214 10.07 2.38 15.49
C GLY A 214 9.54 2.31 14.06
N PRO A 215 8.61 3.21 13.69
CA PRO A 215 8.05 3.27 12.34
C PRO A 215 9.09 3.66 11.27
N VAL A 216 8.94 3.05 10.10
CA VAL A 216 9.66 3.40 8.87
C VAL A 216 8.63 3.74 7.81
N VAL A 217 8.70 4.94 7.26
CA VAL A 217 7.85 5.43 6.17
C VAL A 217 8.65 5.40 4.89
N VAL A 218 8.13 4.79 3.84
CA VAL A 218 8.71 4.79 2.51
C VAL A 218 7.78 5.53 1.53
N TYR A 219 8.37 6.27 0.63
CA TYR A 219 7.65 7.09 -0.34
C TYR A 219 8.49 7.31 -1.61
N ARG A 220 7.86 7.78 -2.67
CA ARG A 220 8.60 8.25 -3.83
C ARG A 220 9.02 9.69 -3.63
N ASP A 221 10.32 9.90 -3.74
CA ASP A 221 10.95 11.20 -3.58
C ASP A 221 10.90 12.01 -4.89
N ARG A 222 11.26 13.29 -4.81
CA ARG A 222 11.38 14.22 -5.91
C ARG A 222 12.58 15.11 -5.68
N THR A 223 13.77 14.66 -6.09
CA THR A 223 14.99 15.44 -5.88
C THR A 223 15.18 16.50 -6.97
N VAL A 224 15.76 17.64 -6.59
CA VAL A 224 16.13 18.70 -7.53
C VAL A 224 17.16 18.17 -8.54
N PRO A 225 16.99 18.45 -9.84
CA PRO A 225 17.97 18.09 -10.85
C PRO A 225 19.36 18.66 -10.49
N ARG A 226 20.38 17.81 -10.61
CA ARG A 226 21.78 18.24 -10.47
C ARG A 226 22.29 18.74 -11.83
N GLN A 227 23.47 19.37 -11.81
CA GLN A 227 24.11 19.78 -13.06
C GLN A 227 24.29 18.58 -14.02
N GLY A 228 23.74 18.67 -15.21
CA GLY A 228 23.73 17.61 -16.22
C GLY A 228 22.53 16.67 -16.18
N GLU A 229 21.59 16.83 -15.23
CA GLU A 229 20.28 16.15 -15.21
C GLU A 229 19.23 17.06 -15.85
N GLU A 230 18.40 16.49 -16.75
CA GLU A 230 17.34 17.25 -17.44
C GLU A 230 16.04 17.27 -16.62
N ASN A 231 15.81 16.23 -15.84
CA ASN A 231 14.60 16.03 -15.08
C ASN A 231 14.89 15.72 -13.61
N GLU A 232 13.84 15.83 -12.80
CA GLU A 232 13.88 15.42 -11.41
C GLU A 232 14.06 13.90 -11.27
N ILE A 233 14.78 13.48 -10.23
CA ILE A 233 14.95 12.09 -9.88
C ILE A 233 13.78 11.64 -9.00
N ARG A 234 13.12 10.55 -9.39
CA ARG A 234 11.96 9.97 -8.71
C ARG A 234 12.30 8.62 -8.06
N ASP A 235 13.36 8.56 -7.27
CA ASP A 235 13.78 7.36 -6.54
C ASP A 235 12.92 7.14 -5.26
N ILE A 236 13.07 5.97 -4.64
CA ILE A 236 12.39 5.67 -3.37
C ILE A 236 13.27 6.11 -2.21
N SER A 237 12.70 6.92 -1.34
CA SER A 237 13.29 7.36 -0.08
C SER A 237 12.50 6.85 1.13
N LEU A 238 13.12 6.91 2.30
CA LEU A 238 12.50 6.60 3.57
C LEU A 238 12.90 7.59 4.66
N VAL A 239 12.05 7.67 5.69
CA VAL A 239 12.37 8.27 6.98
C VAL A 239 12.02 7.29 8.09
N ARG A 240 12.71 7.41 9.23
CA ARG A 240 12.56 6.53 10.40
C ARG A 240 12.29 7.34 11.65
N LEU A 241 11.34 6.90 12.46
CA LEU A 241 11.15 7.47 13.80
C LEU A 241 11.92 6.61 14.81
N THR A 242 12.90 7.21 15.47
CA THR A 242 13.71 6.57 16.52
C THR A 242 13.88 7.56 17.66
N ASP A 243 13.65 7.12 18.89
CA ASP A 243 13.77 7.98 20.08
C ASP A 243 13.00 9.31 19.95
N HIS A 244 11.76 9.23 19.47
CA HIS A 244 10.87 10.38 19.22
C HIS A 244 11.38 11.39 18.18
N ARG A 245 12.34 11.03 17.34
CA ARG A 245 12.88 11.90 16.29
C ARG A 245 12.82 11.23 14.92
N TRP A 246 12.32 11.96 13.94
CA TRP A 246 12.37 11.55 12.55
C TRP A 246 13.78 11.77 11.99
N SER A 247 14.28 10.80 11.25
CA SER A 247 15.55 10.94 10.52
C SER A 247 15.37 11.90 9.33
N ALA A 248 16.48 12.42 8.82
CA ALA A 248 16.48 12.98 7.47
C ALA A 248 16.09 11.91 6.42
N PRO A 249 15.53 12.33 5.27
CA PRO A 249 15.30 11.45 4.13
C PRO A 249 16.55 10.67 3.70
N GLN A 250 16.35 9.38 3.39
CA GLN A 250 17.43 8.49 2.94
C GLN A 250 16.92 7.69 1.74
N THR A 251 17.64 7.73 0.62
CA THR A 251 17.33 6.94 -0.57
C THR A 251 17.55 5.45 -0.29
N VAL A 252 16.58 4.61 -0.61
CA VAL A 252 16.65 3.13 -0.49
C VAL A 252 17.63 2.57 -1.52
N SER A 253 17.54 3.06 -2.76
CA SER A 253 18.41 2.69 -3.86
C SER A 253 18.46 3.83 -4.87
N ALA A 254 19.67 4.22 -5.26
CA ALA A 254 19.89 5.24 -6.27
C ALA A 254 19.70 4.66 -7.69
N ASP A 255 18.43 4.45 -8.08
CA ASP A 255 18.09 4.03 -9.44
C ASP A 255 18.31 5.14 -10.46
N ARG A 256 18.29 6.40 -9.99
CA ARG A 256 18.41 7.63 -10.78
C ARG A 256 17.33 7.68 -11.87
N TRP A 257 16.10 7.40 -11.47
CA TRP A 257 14.98 7.46 -12.40
C TRP A 257 14.58 8.91 -12.69
N GLU A 258 15.15 9.45 -13.73
CA GLU A 258 14.76 10.75 -14.27
C GLU A 258 13.36 10.65 -14.89
N LEU A 259 12.44 11.48 -14.43
CA LEU A 259 11.07 11.49 -14.93
C LEU A 259 10.45 12.88 -14.78
N SER A 260 10.02 13.44 -15.94
CA SER A 260 9.12 14.58 -15.96
C SER A 260 7.68 14.06 -15.89
N GLY A 261 7.04 14.16 -14.70
CA GLY A 261 5.65 13.78 -14.49
C GLY A 261 5.44 12.70 -13.43
N CYS A 262 4.23 12.16 -13.41
CA CYS A 262 3.71 11.30 -12.35
C CYS A 262 3.76 9.81 -12.70
N PRO A 263 4.63 9.02 -12.06
CA PRO A 263 4.72 7.58 -12.33
C PRO A 263 3.54 6.77 -11.73
N VAL A 264 2.87 7.30 -10.72
CA VAL A 264 1.76 6.68 -9.98
C VAL A 264 2.06 5.22 -9.60
N ASN A 265 3.20 5.04 -8.98
CA ASN A 265 3.72 3.76 -8.50
C ASN A 265 4.51 4.01 -7.21
N GLY A 266 3.85 3.94 -6.08
CA GLY A 266 4.47 4.03 -4.76
C GLY A 266 5.20 2.73 -4.38
N PRO A 267 6.03 2.76 -3.34
CA PRO A 267 6.68 1.58 -2.76
C PRO A 267 5.74 0.80 -1.87
N ALA A 268 6.13 -0.45 -1.57
CA ALA A 268 5.59 -1.24 -0.47
C ALA A 268 6.70 -1.57 0.53
N ILE A 269 6.35 -1.72 1.81
CA ILE A 269 7.27 -2.06 2.89
C ILE A 269 6.67 -3.12 3.80
N ALA A 270 7.50 -4.05 4.26
CA ALA A 270 7.16 -4.96 5.34
C ALA A 270 8.33 -5.05 6.33
N ALA A 271 8.00 -5.24 7.62
CA ALA A 271 9.01 -5.37 8.66
C ALA A 271 8.67 -6.47 9.66
N ARG A 272 9.73 -7.07 10.24
CA ARG A 272 9.65 -7.99 11.37
C ARG A 272 10.87 -7.83 12.26
N GLY A 273 10.65 -7.35 13.49
CA GLY A 273 11.75 -6.96 14.35
C GLY A 273 12.56 -5.84 13.69
N ARG A 274 13.83 -6.10 13.42
CA ARG A 274 14.73 -5.16 12.71
C ARG A 274 14.92 -5.48 11.23
N GLN A 275 14.35 -6.60 10.76
CA GLN A 275 14.34 -6.92 9.33
C GLN A 275 13.31 -6.05 8.62
N VAL A 276 13.70 -5.45 7.52
CA VAL A 276 12.87 -4.60 6.66
C VAL A 276 13.06 -5.02 5.21
N ALA A 277 11.98 -5.07 4.47
CA ALA A 277 11.98 -5.26 3.03
C ALA A 277 11.22 -4.10 2.38
N VAL A 278 11.75 -3.56 1.28
CA VAL A 278 11.11 -2.51 0.48
C VAL A 278 11.06 -2.97 -0.96
N ALA A 279 9.87 -2.96 -1.56
CA ALA A 279 9.66 -3.25 -2.97
C ALA A 279 9.16 -2.01 -3.71
N TRP A 280 9.60 -1.82 -4.96
CA TRP A 280 9.18 -0.69 -5.76
C TRP A 280 9.28 -0.95 -7.26
N TYR A 281 8.56 -0.14 -8.02
CA TYR A 281 8.70 -0.05 -9.47
C TYR A 281 9.64 1.10 -9.84
N THR A 282 10.46 0.87 -10.86
CA THR A 282 11.28 1.90 -11.51
C THR A 282 11.29 1.68 -13.01
N ALA A 283 11.49 2.75 -13.78
CA ALA A 283 11.76 2.67 -15.22
C ALA A 283 13.02 3.45 -15.60
N ALA A 284 13.99 3.49 -14.69
CA ALA A 284 15.29 4.11 -14.93
C ALA A 284 15.94 3.52 -16.18
N GLY A 285 16.53 4.39 -17.01
CA GLY A 285 17.12 3.99 -18.29
C GLY A 285 16.12 3.39 -19.29
N ALA A 286 14.85 3.79 -19.23
CA ALA A 286 13.73 3.26 -20.02
C ALA A 286 13.52 1.73 -19.89
N ALA A 287 13.99 1.14 -18.79
CA ALA A 287 13.88 -0.28 -18.47
C ALA A 287 12.96 -0.52 -17.27
N PRO A 288 11.65 -0.75 -17.47
CA PRO A 288 10.73 -1.05 -16.37
C PRO A 288 11.18 -2.26 -15.55
N ARG A 289 11.22 -2.12 -14.23
CA ARG A 289 11.57 -3.18 -13.28
C ARG A 289 10.76 -3.06 -11.99
N VAL A 290 10.48 -4.20 -11.38
CA VAL A 290 10.14 -4.30 -9.95
C VAL A 290 11.39 -4.72 -9.20
N LYS A 291 11.77 -3.95 -8.19
CA LYS A 291 12.94 -4.19 -7.37
C LYS A 291 12.55 -4.46 -5.91
N LEU A 292 13.42 -5.14 -5.20
CA LEU A 292 13.35 -5.43 -3.78
C LEU A 292 14.70 -5.15 -3.12
N ALA A 293 14.71 -4.43 -2.01
CA ALA A 293 15.88 -4.29 -1.15
C ALA A 293 15.56 -4.79 0.26
N LEU A 294 16.55 -5.44 0.88
CA LEU A 294 16.46 -6.01 2.23
C LEU A 294 17.40 -5.26 3.17
N SER A 295 16.95 -5.06 4.40
CA SER A 295 17.69 -4.45 5.51
C SER A 295 17.61 -5.36 6.74
N GLY A 296 18.70 -5.50 7.48
CA GLY A 296 18.75 -6.19 8.77
C GLY A 296 18.84 -5.25 9.99
N ASP A 297 18.81 -3.93 9.78
CA ASP A 297 19.13 -2.91 10.78
C ASP A 297 18.02 -1.84 10.94
N ALA A 298 16.76 -2.24 10.75
CA ALA A 298 15.58 -1.40 10.82
C ALA A 298 15.59 -0.27 9.76
N GLY A 299 16.07 -0.57 8.56
CA GLY A 299 16.10 0.37 7.43
C GLY A 299 17.22 1.41 7.49
N LYS A 300 18.25 1.23 8.34
CA LYS A 300 19.43 2.12 8.38
C LYS A 300 20.31 1.95 7.15
N SER A 301 20.40 0.72 6.66
CA SER A 301 21.09 0.39 5.41
C SER A 301 20.38 -0.73 4.66
N PHE A 302 20.57 -0.78 3.35
CA PHE A 302 19.99 -1.80 2.48
C PHE A 302 21.08 -2.50 1.68
N GLY A 303 20.87 -3.81 1.45
CA GLY A 303 21.67 -4.59 0.52
C GLY A 303 21.42 -4.18 -0.94
N LYS A 304 22.21 -4.77 -1.86
CA LYS A 304 22.02 -4.56 -3.30
C LYS A 304 20.60 -4.98 -3.71
N PRO A 305 19.86 -4.15 -4.46
CA PRO A 305 18.53 -4.49 -4.93
C PRO A 305 18.49 -5.71 -5.83
N LEU A 306 17.45 -6.51 -5.67
CA LEU A 306 17.11 -7.67 -6.49
C LEU A 306 16.03 -7.26 -7.50
N THR A 307 16.12 -7.76 -8.74
CA THR A 307 15.04 -7.66 -9.73
C THR A 307 14.04 -8.80 -9.50
N ILE A 308 12.76 -8.46 -9.42
CA ILE A 308 11.69 -9.39 -9.02
C ILE A 308 10.78 -9.78 -10.18
N ASP A 309 10.57 -8.88 -11.14
CA ASP A 309 9.67 -9.09 -12.28
C ASP A 309 10.19 -10.10 -13.31
N ASP A 310 9.32 -10.51 -14.24
CA ASP A 310 9.65 -11.41 -15.36
C ASP A 310 9.94 -10.64 -16.67
N GLY A 311 9.99 -9.28 -16.63
CA GLY A 311 10.49 -8.46 -17.75
C GLY A 311 9.56 -7.36 -18.27
N GLN A 312 8.26 -7.40 -17.99
CA GLN A 312 7.30 -6.38 -18.43
C GLN A 312 6.37 -5.88 -17.31
N PRO A 313 6.92 -5.44 -16.16
CA PRO A 313 6.08 -5.04 -15.04
C PRO A 313 5.31 -3.76 -15.33
N ILE A 314 4.08 -3.68 -14.79
CA ILE A 314 3.28 -2.48 -14.67
C ILE A 314 3.58 -1.80 -13.33
N GLY A 315 4.11 -2.56 -12.37
CA GLY A 315 4.34 -2.14 -10.99
C GLY A 315 3.17 -2.45 -10.06
N ARG A 316 2.73 -1.47 -9.27
CA ARG A 316 1.64 -1.61 -8.28
C ARG A 316 1.93 -2.74 -7.30
N VAL A 317 3.07 -2.61 -6.67
CA VAL A 317 3.65 -3.63 -5.79
C VAL A 317 2.95 -3.68 -4.45
N ASP A 318 2.91 -4.89 -3.87
CA ASP A 318 2.61 -5.12 -2.46
C ASP A 318 3.59 -6.15 -1.88
N LEU A 319 3.76 -6.16 -0.55
CA LEU A 319 4.85 -6.87 0.12
C LEU A 319 4.42 -7.44 1.46
N LEU A 320 4.80 -8.70 1.73
CA LEU A 320 4.66 -9.34 3.03
C LEU A 320 5.98 -9.97 3.47
N MET A 321 6.26 -9.94 4.76
CA MET A 321 7.37 -10.68 5.37
C MET A 321 6.83 -11.89 6.15
N LEU A 322 7.40 -13.07 5.91
CA LEU A 322 7.02 -14.32 6.55
C LEU A 322 7.84 -14.58 7.83
N ASP A 323 7.41 -15.59 8.60
CA ASP A 323 8.04 -15.92 9.89
C ASP A 323 9.49 -16.40 9.77
N ASP A 324 9.84 -17.03 8.65
CA ASP A 324 11.19 -17.49 8.35
C ASP A 324 12.13 -16.40 7.79
N GLY A 325 11.63 -15.16 7.71
CA GLY A 325 12.35 -14.01 7.15
C GLY A 325 12.35 -13.95 5.63
N SER A 326 11.66 -14.88 4.94
CA SER A 326 11.40 -14.72 3.51
C SER A 326 10.33 -13.66 3.27
N VAL A 327 10.30 -13.11 2.06
CA VAL A 327 9.31 -12.11 1.65
C VAL A 327 8.52 -12.58 0.45
N LEU A 328 7.25 -12.17 0.41
CA LEU A 328 6.38 -12.31 -0.75
C LEU A 328 6.21 -10.94 -1.38
N VAL A 329 6.49 -10.83 -2.66
CA VAL A 329 6.26 -9.62 -3.45
C VAL A 329 5.20 -9.93 -4.49
N SER A 330 4.13 -9.13 -4.52
CA SER A 330 3.16 -9.15 -5.61
C SER A 330 3.30 -7.92 -6.50
N TRP A 331 2.95 -8.05 -7.78
CA TRP A 331 2.98 -6.94 -8.74
C TRP A 331 2.04 -7.22 -9.91
N LEU A 332 1.69 -6.18 -10.64
CA LEU A 332 1.04 -6.32 -11.94
C LEU A 332 2.09 -6.38 -13.05
N GLU A 333 1.91 -7.32 -13.95
CA GLU A 333 2.76 -7.53 -15.13
C GLU A 333 1.93 -7.67 -16.40
N LYS A 334 2.45 -7.21 -17.53
CA LYS A 334 1.84 -7.46 -18.84
C LYS A 334 1.94 -8.95 -19.16
N ALA A 335 0.84 -9.50 -19.66
CA ALA A 335 0.72 -10.90 -20.05
C ALA A 335 -0.07 -11.02 -21.35
N PRO A 336 0.01 -12.14 -22.07
CA PRO A 336 -0.84 -12.37 -23.23
C PRO A 336 -2.32 -12.19 -22.89
N GLY A 337 -3.01 -11.34 -23.66
CA GLY A 337 -4.44 -11.03 -23.44
C GLY A 337 -4.72 -9.95 -22.39
N GLY A 338 -3.70 -9.28 -21.81
CA GLY A 338 -3.92 -8.19 -20.84
C GLY A 338 -2.81 -8.06 -19.82
N GLY A 339 -3.10 -8.33 -18.57
CA GLY A 339 -2.16 -8.32 -17.46
C GLY A 339 -2.37 -9.50 -16.53
N ALA A 340 -1.45 -9.66 -15.59
CA ALA A 340 -1.51 -10.68 -14.56
C ALA A 340 -1.07 -10.11 -13.21
N LEU A 341 -1.77 -10.49 -12.14
CA LEU A 341 -1.31 -10.35 -10.78
C LEU A 341 -0.32 -11.49 -10.50
N ARG A 342 0.94 -11.13 -10.29
CA ARG A 342 2.04 -12.05 -10.06
C ARG A 342 2.42 -12.06 -8.59
N LEU A 343 3.01 -13.17 -8.14
CA LEU A 343 3.57 -13.35 -6.80
C LEU A 343 4.91 -14.07 -6.91
N ARG A 344 5.91 -13.61 -6.16
CA ARG A 344 7.21 -14.29 -6.00
C ARG A 344 7.62 -14.30 -4.55
N ARG A 345 8.14 -15.44 -4.10
CA ARG A 345 8.81 -15.55 -2.81
C ARG A 345 10.31 -15.34 -3.01
N ILE A 346 10.90 -14.61 -2.09
CA ILE A 346 12.35 -14.39 -1.99
C ILE A 346 12.76 -14.83 -0.58
N ASP A 347 13.71 -15.75 -0.48
CA ASP A 347 14.21 -16.19 0.81
C ASP A 347 15.05 -15.09 1.50
N ARG A 348 15.36 -15.30 2.77
CA ARG A 348 16.16 -14.36 3.58
C ARG A 348 17.58 -14.11 3.04
N HIS A 349 18.06 -14.94 2.11
CA HIS A 349 19.38 -14.83 1.47
C HIS A 349 19.30 -14.17 0.09
N GLY A 350 18.09 -13.77 -0.35
CA GLY A 350 17.86 -13.11 -1.63
C GLY A 350 17.67 -14.07 -2.82
N LYS A 351 17.54 -15.39 -2.57
CA LYS A 351 17.20 -16.33 -3.64
C LYS A 351 15.70 -16.24 -3.94
N ALA A 352 15.39 -15.97 -5.19
CA ALA A 352 14.04 -15.85 -5.69
C ALA A 352 13.52 -17.21 -6.22
N ASP A 353 12.29 -17.55 -5.85
CA ASP A 353 11.56 -18.67 -6.44
C ASP A 353 10.99 -18.29 -7.83
N GLN A 354 10.44 -19.27 -8.55
CA GLN A 354 9.68 -18.98 -9.76
C GLN A 354 8.42 -18.16 -9.41
N ALA A 355 8.13 -17.13 -10.21
CA ALA A 355 6.90 -16.36 -10.04
C ALA A 355 5.68 -17.19 -10.44
N ILE A 356 4.61 -17.06 -9.66
CA ILE A 356 3.31 -17.66 -9.96
C ILE A 356 2.30 -16.58 -10.35
N THR A 357 1.29 -16.95 -11.12
CA THR A 357 0.15 -16.11 -11.44
C THR A 357 -0.95 -16.34 -10.41
N ILE A 358 -1.36 -15.26 -9.73
CA ILE A 358 -2.49 -15.30 -8.79
C ILE A 358 -3.81 -15.17 -9.55
N ALA A 359 -3.88 -14.22 -10.48
CA ALA A 359 -5.08 -14.00 -11.28
C ALA A 359 -4.73 -13.27 -12.59
N PRO A 360 -5.55 -13.42 -13.65
CA PRO A 360 -5.56 -12.48 -14.75
C PRO A 360 -6.00 -11.10 -14.24
N SER A 361 -5.43 -10.05 -14.83
CA SER A 361 -5.75 -8.66 -14.51
C SER A 361 -5.81 -7.83 -15.79
N GLY A 362 -6.41 -6.65 -15.71
CA GLY A 362 -6.27 -5.63 -16.75
C GLY A 362 -4.96 -4.86 -16.60
N THR A 363 -4.62 -4.08 -17.63
CA THR A 363 -3.49 -3.15 -17.62
C THR A 363 -3.92 -1.70 -17.38
N ALA A 364 -5.23 -1.45 -17.31
CA ALA A 364 -5.79 -0.14 -17.16
C ALA A 364 -5.52 0.46 -15.77
N ARG A 365 -5.56 1.78 -15.66
CA ARG A 365 -5.46 2.51 -14.39
C ARG A 365 -6.56 2.08 -13.41
N SER A 366 -7.77 1.85 -13.89
CA SER A 366 -8.93 1.41 -13.10
C SER A 366 -8.75 0.09 -12.35
N ASN A 367 -7.77 -0.75 -12.73
CA ASN A 367 -7.45 -1.97 -11.98
C ASN A 367 -6.81 -1.68 -10.60
N GLY A 368 -6.42 -0.43 -10.35
CA GLY A 368 -5.94 0.01 -9.04
C GLY A 368 -4.71 -0.75 -8.55
N PHE A 369 -4.59 -0.85 -7.25
CA PHE A 369 -3.48 -1.50 -6.54
C PHE A 369 -4.00 -2.78 -5.87
N PRO A 370 -3.62 -3.97 -6.36
CA PRO A 370 -3.91 -5.23 -5.66
C PRO A 370 -3.30 -5.23 -4.26
N GLN A 371 -3.99 -5.82 -3.32
CA GLN A 371 -3.59 -5.92 -1.92
C GLN A 371 -3.42 -7.37 -1.52
N MET A 372 -2.50 -7.66 -0.59
CA MET A 372 -2.38 -8.97 0.02
C MET A 372 -2.14 -8.88 1.52
N VAL A 373 -2.68 -9.83 2.28
CA VAL A 373 -2.39 -10.01 3.70
C VAL A 373 -2.19 -11.47 4.02
N ARG A 374 -1.43 -11.72 5.09
CA ARG A 374 -1.28 -13.07 5.64
C ARG A 374 -2.25 -13.28 6.79
N ALA A 375 -2.98 -14.39 6.73
CA ALA A 375 -3.77 -14.90 7.84
C ALA A 375 -3.44 -16.39 8.05
N ASN A 376 -2.75 -16.71 9.14
CA ASN A 376 -2.25 -18.06 9.43
C ASN A 376 -1.33 -18.58 8.31
N ASP A 377 -1.71 -19.72 7.69
CA ASP A 377 -1.00 -20.37 6.58
C ASP A 377 -1.48 -19.93 5.19
N GLN A 378 -2.37 -18.93 5.14
CA GLN A 378 -2.95 -18.44 3.89
C GLN A 378 -2.54 -16.99 3.61
N ILE A 379 -2.37 -16.70 2.32
CA ILE A 379 -2.27 -15.34 1.81
C ILE A 379 -3.59 -15.01 1.11
N LEU A 380 -4.25 -13.96 1.55
CA LEU A 380 -5.45 -13.43 0.93
C LEU A 380 -5.06 -12.30 0.00
N PHE A 381 -5.69 -12.27 -1.17
CA PHE A 381 -5.55 -11.22 -2.18
C PHE A 381 -6.89 -10.54 -2.40
N ALA A 382 -6.83 -9.23 -2.67
CA ALA A 382 -7.97 -8.45 -3.17
C ALA A 382 -7.49 -7.53 -4.30
N TRP A 383 -8.25 -7.45 -5.38
CA TRP A 383 -7.95 -6.58 -6.52
C TRP A 383 -9.23 -6.09 -7.20
N THR A 384 -9.11 -5.05 -8.01
CA THR A 384 -10.21 -4.52 -8.82
C THR A 384 -10.15 -5.11 -10.23
N ALA A 385 -11.28 -5.67 -10.69
CA ALA A 385 -11.52 -6.07 -12.07
C ALA A 385 -12.90 -5.49 -12.51
N ALA A 386 -13.88 -6.31 -12.86
CA ALA A 386 -15.27 -5.89 -12.92
C ALA A 386 -15.89 -5.96 -11.51
N GLY A 387 -15.55 -5.01 -10.65
CA GLY A 387 -15.79 -5.06 -9.21
C GLY A 387 -14.60 -5.68 -8.46
N ILE A 388 -14.74 -5.84 -7.14
CA ILE A 388 -13.70 -6.45 -6.31
C ILE A 388 -13.71 -7.96 -6.46
N ARG A 389 -12.50 -8.51 -6.60
CA ARG A 389 -12.23 -9.95 -6.60
C ARG A 389 -11.33 -10.30 -5.43
N THR A 390 -11.47 -11.49 -4.91
CA THR A 390 -10.65 -12.03 -3.82
C THR A 390 -10.19 -13.45 -4.12
N ALA A 391 -8.98 -13.79 -3.65
CA ALA A 391 -8.43 -15.13 -3.74
C ALA A 391 -7.62 -15.48 -2.50
N ILE A 392 -7.44 -16.77 -2.28
CA ILE A 392 -6.51 -17.30 -1.30
C ILE A 392 -5.41 -18.10 -2.00
N PHE A 393 -4.23 -18.01 -1.45
CA PHE A 393 -3.08 -18.81 -1.79
C PHE A 393 -2.58 -19.49 -0.51
N LYS A 394 -2.51 -20.80 -0.50
CA LYS A 394 -1.96 -21.55 0.61
C LYS A 394 -0.45 -21.62 0.46
N LEU A 395 0.28 -21.20 1.50
CA LEU A 395 1.74 -21.39 1.55
C LEU A 395 2.07 -22.89 1.57
N PRO A 396 3.07 -23.30 0.77
CA PRO A 396 3.50 -24.71 0.72
C PRO A 396 4.11 -25.18 2.03
#